data_cf7d302b54b23c79c66cce26321625fa
#
_entry.id   cf7d302b54b23c79c66cce26321625fa
#
_cell.length_a   1.000
_cell.length_b   1.000
_cell.length_c   1.000
_cell.angle_alpha   90.00
_cell.angle_beta   90.00
_cell.angle_gamma   90.00
#
_symmetry.space_group_name_H-M   'P 1'
#
loop_
_entity.id
_entity.type
_entity.pdbx_description
1 polymer ?
#
loop_
_entity_poly.entity_id
_entity_poly.type
_entity_poly.pdbx_seq_one_letter_code
_entity_poly.pdbx_strand_id
1 'polypeptide(L)'
;MKGVPLFLLLTLVCSAEVRLPAIFSDNLVLQQRSGNPIWGWAAPKEKVTLKTSWGETYSATPGSDGRWMVVAYTPKAGTGHQITVKGSNEIVLKNVAIGEVWLCAGQSNMGWSTGNSFEAEKEAKVNLPGFRIYRSAREHWH
;
A
#
# COMPACT_ATOMS: atom_id res chain seq x y z
N MET A 1 -40.56 -15.49 45.47
CA MET A 1 -39.45 -14.64 44.98
C MET A 1 -39.05 -15.14 43.62
N LYS A 2 -39.36 -14.41 42.52
CA LYS A 2 -39.04 -14.80 41.14
C LYS A 2 -37.71 -14.20 40.75
N GLY A 3 -36.66 -15.02 40.60
CA GLY A 3 -35.34 -14.57 40.14
C GLY A 3 -35.38 -14.11 38.69
N VAL A 4 -34.95 -12.90 38.40
CA VAL A 4 -34.76 -12.34 37.07
C VAL A 4 -33.46 -12.89 36.52
N PRO A 5 -33.43 -13.59 35.35
CA PRO A 5 -32.20 -14.04 34.79
C PRO A 5 -31.38 -12.83 34.26
N LEU A 6 -30.17 -12.66 34.79
CA LEU A 6 -29.19 -11.69 34.31
C LEU A 6 -28.62 -12.20 32.97
N PHE A 7 -29.10 -11.61 31.88
CA PHE A 7 -28.53 -11.86 30.54
C PHE A 7 -27.20 -11.09 30.42
N LEU A 8 -26.10 -11.81 30.50
CA LEU A 8 -24.76 -11.26 30.24
C LEU A 8 -24.60 -11.07 28.71
N LEU A 9 -24.74 -9.83 28.25
CA LEU A 9 -24.54 -9.46 26.86
C LEU A 9 -23.02 -9.47 26.57
N LEU A 10 -22.52 -10.56 26.01
CA LEU A 10 -21.13 -10.67 25.57
C LEU A 10 -20.98 -9.87 24.26
N THR A 11 -20.51 -8.62 24.36
CA THR A 11 -20.16 -7.81 23.20
C THR A 11 -18.87 -8.35 22.57
N LEU A 12 -18.97 -9.06 21.45
CA LEU A 12 -17.82 -9.37 20.61
C LEU A 12 -17.27 -8.04 20.06
N VAL A 13 -16.15 -7.58 20.59
CA VAL A 13 -15.38 -6.49 20.01
C VAL A 13 -14.66 -7.08 18.79
N CYS A 14 -15.27 -6.96 17.60
CA CYS A 14 -14.60 -7.24 16.34
C CYS A 14 -13.57 -6.13 16.12
N SER A 15 -12.31 -6.38 16.47
CA SER A 15 -11.21 -5.49 16.09
C SER A 15 -10.93 -5.67 14.61
N ALA A 16 -11.20 -4.64 13.81
CA ALA A 16 -10.86 -4.66 12.40
C ALA A 16 -9.35 -4.46 12.27
N GLU A 17 -8.65 -5.48 11.75
CA GLU A 17 -7.22 -5.41 11.50
C GLU A 17 -6.83 -4.31 10.51
N VAL A 18 -5.63 -3.76 10.63
CA VAL A 18 -5.07 -2.84 9.63
C VAL A 18 -4.97 -3.57 8.29
N ARG A 19 -5.49 -2.92 7.25
CA ARG A 19 -5.44 -3.41 5.87
C ARG A 19 -4.90 -2.33 4.94
N LEU A 20 -4.15 -2.75 3.93
CA LEU A 20 -3.61 -1.89 2.88
C LEU A 20 -4.24 -2.26 1.54
N PRO A 21 -4.43 -1.30 0.61
CA PRO A 21 -4.79 -1.61 -0.77
C PRO A 21 -3.64 -2.34 -1.48
N ALA A 22 -3.96 -3.10 -2.52
CA ALA A 22 -3.02 -3.96 -3.24
C ALA A 22 -1.79 -3.22 -3.83
N ILE A 23 -1.90 -1.91 -4.08
CA ILE A 23 -0.78 -1.10 -4.53
C ILE A 23 0.35 -1.03 -3.49
N PHE A 24 0.03 -1.17 -2.20
CA PHE A 24 1.02 -1.25 -1.12
C PHE A 24 1.31 -2.71 -0.81
N SER A 25 2.25 -3.26 -1.52
CA SER A 25 2.73 -4.64 -1.38
C SER A 25 4.25 -4.68 -1.39
N ASP A 26 4.83 -5.85 -1.14
CA ASP A 26 6.25 -6.06 -1.35
C ASP A 26 6.66 -5.63 -2.76
N ASN A 27 7.88 -5.14 -2.89
CA ASN A 27 8.45 -4.62 -4.13
C ASN A 27 7.83 -3.30 -4.65
N LEU A 28 7.09 -2.56 -3.84
CA LEU A 28 6.55 -1.26 -4.23
C LEU A 28 7.68 -0.26 -4.52
N VAL A 29 7.39 0.75 -5.35
CA VAL A 29 8.27 1.90 -5.60
C VAL A 29 7.57 3.16 -5.11
N LEU A 30 8.29 3.99 -4.34
CA LEU A 30 7.85 5.32 -3.94
C LEU A 30 8.63 6.39 -4.70
N GLN A 31 7.97 7.50 -5.03
CA GLN A 31 8.63 8.65 -5.65
C GLN A 31 9.70 9.20 -4.72
N GLN A 32 10.91 9.42 -5.23
CA GLN A 32 12.02 9.98 -4.46
C GLN A 32 11.81 11.46 -4.10
N ARG A 33 12.41 11.92 -2.99
CA ARG A 33 12.43 13.32 -2.52
C ARG A 33 11.04 13.95 -2.50
N SER A 34 10.04 13.20 -2.14
CA SER A 34 8.62 13.58 -2.23
C SER A 34 7.84 13.11 -1.01
N GLY A 35 6.72 13.76 -0.74
CA GLY A 35 5.69 13.26 0.15
C GLY A 35 4.82 12.25 -0.57
N ASN A 36 4.86 10.99 -0.14
CA ASN A 36 4.08 9.90 -0.72
C ASN A 36 2.89 9.59 0.19
N PRO A 37 1.64 9.72 -0.26
CA PRO A 37 0.48 9.32 0.53
C PRO A 37 0.44 7.79 0.65
N ILE A 38 0.38 7.30 1.90
CA ILE A 38 0.17 5.89 2.22
C ILE A 38 -1.10 5.81 3.06
N TRP A 39 -2.03 4.95 2.66
CA TRP A 39 -3.35 4.86 3.26
C TRP A 39 -3.85 3.42 3.39
N GLY A 40 -4.91 3.25 4.16
CA GLY A 40 -5.56 1.98 4.35
C GLY A 40 -6.77 2.07 5.25
N TRP A 41 -7.12 0.95 5.85
CA TRP A 41 -8.24 0.82 6.75
C TRP A 41 -7.78 0.18 8.06
N ALA A 42 -8.44 0.56 9.15
CA ALA A 42 -8.27 -0.02 10.48
C ALA A 42 -9.54 0.24 11.31
N ALA A 43 -9.59 -0.26 12.54
CA ALA A 43 -10.71 0.02 13.43
C ALA A 43 -10.80 1.54 13.72
N PRO A 44 -12.02 2.11 13.81
CA PRO A 44 -12.19 3.49 14.23
C PRO A 44 -11.48 3.77 15.55
N LYS A 45 -10.79 4.91 15.63
CA LYS A 45 -10.00 5.35 16.80
C LYS A 45 -8.77 4.49 17.13
N GLU A 46 -8.45 3.47 16.34
CA GLU A 46 -7.21 2.71 16.47
C GLU A 46 -6.01 3.57 16.06
N LYS A 47 -4.93 3.56 16.85
CA LYS A 47 -3.69 4.24 16.46
C LYS A 47 -2.92 3.39 15.47
N VAL A 48 -2.83 3.83 14.23
CA VAL A 48 -1.97 3.23 13.20
C VAL A 48 -0.63 3.95 13.19
N THR A 49 0.46 3.21 13.24
CA THR A 49 1.83 3.74 13.17
C THR A 49 2.52 3.17 11.95
N LEU A 50 3.15 4.04 11.15
CA LEU A 50 3.97 3.68 10.01
C LEU A 50 5.43 4.02 10.32
N LYS A 51 6.31 3.03 10.26
CA LYS A 51 7.77 3.18 10.42
C LYS A 51 8.47 2.83 9.13
N THR A 52 9.48 3.62 8.78
CA THR A 52 10.28 3.42 7.60
C THR A 52 11.71 3.03 7.97
N SER A 53 12.37 2.23 7.13
CA SER A 53 13.78 1.85 7.34
C SER A 53 14.76 3.02 7.17
N TRP A 54 14.32 4.15 6.61
CA TRP A 54 15.12 5.38 6.51
C TRP A 54 14.93 6.34 7.68
N GLY A 55 14.31 5.88 8.78
CA GLY A 55 14.31 6.57 10.07
C GLY A 55 13.08 7.40 10.39
N GLU A 56 12.09 7.46 9.51
CA GLU A 56 10.86 8.24 9.72
C GLU A 56 9.77 7.41 10.41
N THR A 57 8.97 8.09 11.21
CA THR A 57 7.80 7.49 11.89
C THR A 57 6.60 8.43 11.79
N TYR A 58 5.48 7.89 11.34
CA TYR A 58 4.21 8.60 11.18
C TYR A 58 3.12 7.90 11.99
N SER A 59 2.07 8.65 12.34
CA SER A 59 0.90 8.07 13.00
C SER A 59 -0.37 8.70 12.46
N ALA A 60 -1.42 7.90 12.35
CA ALA A 60 -2.76 8.34 12.03
C ALA A 60 -3.78 7.59 12.89
N THR A 61 -4.93 8.21 13.09
CA THR A 61 -6.06 7.61 13.79
C THR A 61 -7.25 7.63 12.83
N PRO A 62 -7.79 6.46 12.41
CA PRO A 62 -8.96 6.38 11.56
C PRO A 62 -10.17 7.08 12.15
N GLY A 63 -10.95 7.73 11.29
CA GLY A 63 -12.27 8.24 11.60
C GLY A 63 -13.30 7.12 11.73
N SER A 64 -14.59 7.52 11.73
CA SER A 64 -15.72 6.59 11.79
C SER A 64 -15.83 5.68 10.56
N ASP A 65 -15.29 6.11 9.42
CA ASP A 65 -15.21 5.34 8.16
C ASP A 65 -14.08 4.31 8.14
N GLY A 66 -13.26 4.26 9.18
CA GLY A 66 -12.12 3.36 9.33
C GLY A 66 -10.94 3.68 8.41
N ARG A 67 -10.95 4.79 7.67
CA ARG A 67 -9.85 5.18 6.77
C ARG A 67 -8.77 5.95 7.51
N TRP A 68 -7.52 5.66 7.18
CA TRP A 68 -6.36 6.41 7.64
C TRP A 68 -5.43 6.73 6.47
N MET A 69 -4.67 7.81 6.62
CA MET A 69 -3.66 8.22 5.66
C MET A 69 -2.54 8.97 6.38
N VAL A 70 -1.32 8.74 5.91
CA VAL A 70 -0.13 9.53 6.26
C VAL A 70 0.59 9.95 4.99
N VAL A 71 1.35 11.04 5.04
CA VAL A 71 2.25 11.43 3.96
C VAL A 71 3.67 11.10 4.40
N ALA A 72 4.24 10.04 3.81
CA ALA A 72 5.59 9.58 4.11
C ALA A 72 6.60 10.27 3.19
N TYR A 73 7.54 11.01 3.76
CA TYR A 73 8.61 11.66 3.01
C TYR A 73 9.74 10.67 2.73
N THR A 74 10.21 10.67 1.48
CA THR A 74 11.23 9.76 0.98
C THR A 74 12.55 10.48 0.74
N PRO A 75 13.70 9.83 1.02
CA PRO A 75 15.01 10.34 0.66
C PRO A 75 15.28 10.25 -0.85
N LYS A 76 16.55 10.39 -1.26
CA LYS A 76 17.01 10.12 -2.62
C LYS A 76 16.81 8.64 -2.99
N ALA A 77 16.83 8.35 -4.29
CA ALA A 77 16.69 7.00 -4.83
C ALA A 77 17.59 5.98 -4.13
N GLY A 78 17.02 4.79 -3.91
CA GLY A 78 17.67 3.67 -3.23
C GLY A 78 16.78 2.42 -3.26
N THR A 79 17.34 1.28 -2.90
CA THR A 79 16.64 -0.01 -2.88
C THR A 79 16.80 -0.71 -1.54
N GLY A 80 16.05 -1.81 -1.33
CA GLY A 80 16.16 -2.62 -0.11
C GLY A 80 15.54 -1.98 1.12
N HIS A 81 14.70 -0.98 0.96
CA HIS A 81 13.98 -0.35 2.06
C HIS A 81 12.82 -1.23 2.53
N GLN A 82 12.32 -0.91 3.71
CA GLN A 82 11.21 -1.58 4.35
C GLN A 82 10.28 -0.54 4.99
N ILE A 83 8.99 -0.83 4.97
CA ILE A 83 7.96 -0.07 5.68
C ILE A 83 7.19 -1.03 6.57
N THR A 84 7.04 -0.67 7.84
CA THR A 84 6.21 -1.41 8.80
C THR A 84 4.99 -0.58 9.16
N VAL A 85 3.81 -1.14 8.97
CA VAL A 85 2.53 -0.55 9.38
C VAL A 85 1.99 -1.36 10.54
N LYS A 86 1.77 -0.74 11.68
CA LYS A 86 1.34 -1.37 12.92
C LYS A 86 0.09 -0.71 13.48
N GLY A 87 -0.89 -1.53 13.76
CA GLY A 87 -2.07 -1.26 14.57
C GLY A 87 -2.34 -2.46 15.47
N SER A 88 -3.53 -3.06 15.43
CA SER A 88 -3.86 -4.32 16.11
C SER A 88 -3.06 -5.50 15.56
N ASN A 89 -2.72 -5.48 14.28
CA ASN A 89 -1.80 -6.37 13.59
C ASN A 89 -0.58 -5.60 13.08
N GLU A 90 0.34 -6.30 12.42
CA GLU A 90 1.53 -5.71 11.81
C GLU A 90 1.67 -6.19 10.37
N ILE A 91 1.89 -5.24 9.45
CA ILE A 91 2.16 -5.48 8.03
C ILE A 91 3.54 -4.94 7.72
N VAL A 92 4.38 -5.77 7.12
CA VAL A 92 5.74 -5.39 6.72
C VAL A 92 5.86 -5.46 5.22
N LEU A 93 6.06 -4.30 4.57
CA LEU A 93 6.34 -4.19 3.15
C LEU A 93 7.84 -4.29 2.93
N LYS A 94 8.27 -5.34 2.23
CA LYS A 94 9.69 -5.66 2.00
C LYS A 94 10.14 -5.22 0.63
N ASN A 95 11.47 -5.07 0.47
CA ASN A 95 12.11 -4.73 -0.79
C ASN A 95 11.50 -3.48 -1.45
N VAL A 96 11.16 -2.46 -0.64
CA VAL A 96 10.67 -1.18 -1.14
C VAL A 96 11.81 -0.46 -1.85
N ALA A 97 11.53 0.08 -3.04
CA ALA A 97 12.44 0.96 -3.75
C ALA A 97 11.96 2.41 -3.65
N ILE A 98 12.91 3.33 -3.68
CA ILE A 98 12.68 4.75 -3.81
C ILE A 98 13.30 5.17 -5.13
N GLY A 99 12.53 5.81 -6.02
CA GLY A 99 12.98 6.16 -7.36
C GLY A 99 11.98 7.03 -8.10
N GLU A 100 11.98 6.96 -9.42
CA GLU A 100 11.00 7.65 -10.24
C GLU A 100 9.75 6.78 -10.43
N VAL A 101 8.59 7.39 -10.25
CA VAL A 101 7.28 6.74 -10.43
C VAL A 101 6.55 7.39 -11.60
N TRP A 102 6.21 6.58 -12.60
CA TRP A 102 5.52 7.02 -13.79
C TRP A 102 4.10 6.46 -13.84
N LEU A 103 3.11 7.32 -14.02
CA LEU A 103 1.73 6.92 -14.31
C LEU A 103 1.57 6.79 -15.82
N CYS A 104 1.41 5.56 -16.30
CA CYS A 104 1.11 5.25 -17.68
C CYS A 104 -0.40 5.04 -17.85
N ALA A 105 -1.08 5.99 -18.48
CA ALA A 105 -2.52 5.95 -18.71
C ALA A 105 -2.83 6.35 -20.16
N GLY A 106 -3.90 5.82 -20.73
CA GLY A 106 -4.30 6.11 -22.09
C GLY A 106 -5.38 5.16 -22.61
N GLN A 107 -5.45 5.00 -23.91
CA GLN A 107 -6.43 4.16 -24.61
C GLN A 107 -5.82 2.80 -24.99
N SER A 108 -6.33 2.19 -26.08
CA SER A 108 -5.95 0.85 -26.55
C SER A 108 -4.44 0.63 -26.70
N ASN A 109 -3.70 1.68 -27.11
CA ASN A 109 -2.24 1.59 -27.28
C ASN A 109 -1.47 1.35 -25.98
N MET A 110 -2.09 1.59 -24.80
CA MET A 110 -1.50 1.19 -23.51
C MET A 110 -1.45 -0.33 -23.32
N GLY A 111 -2.16 -1.09 -24.15
CA GLY A 111 -2.09 -2.54 -24.20
C GLY A 111 -1.08 -3.07 -25.25
N TRP A 112 -0.37 -2.21 -25.96
CA TRP A 112 0.63 -2.60 -26.97
C TRP A 112 1.80 -3.32 -26.28
N SER A 113 2.09 -4.53 -26.72
CA SER A 113 3.17 -5.31 -26.13
C SER A 113 4.51 -5.04 -26.83
N THR A 114 5.61 -5.25 -26.13
CA THR A 114 6.96 -5.16 -26.69
C THR A 114 7.12 -6.04 -27.94
N GLY A 115 6.45 -7.21 -27.99
CA GLY A 115 6.49 -8.10 -29.16
C GLY A 115 5.93 -7.50 -30.46
N ASN A 116 5.13 -6.43 -30.36
CA ASN A 116 4.57 -5.71 -31.50
C ASN A 116 5.30 -4.38 -31.77
N SER A 117 6.42 -4.13 -31.10
CA SER A 117 7.19 -2.90 -31.22
C SER A 117 8.31 -3.05 -32.27
N PHE A 118 8.83 -1.90 -32.72
CA PHE A 118 10.06 -1.88 -33.53
C PHE A 118 11.23 -2.46 -32.72
N GLU A 119 12.08 -3.28 -33.34
CA GLU A 119 13.19 -3.98 -32.68
C GLU A 119 12.79 -4.86 -31.50
N ALA A 120 11.60 -5.49 -31.53
CA ALA A 120 11.03 -6.27 -30.44
C ALA A 120 11.98 -7.31 -29.84
N GLU A 121 12.75 -8.01 -30.66
CA GLU A 121 13.72 -9.02 -30.21
C GLU A 121 14.87 -8.41 -29.39
N LYS A 122 15.29 -7.20 -29.72
CA LYS A 122 16.33 -6.47 -29.02
C LYS A 122 15.79 -5.96 -27.67
N GLU A 123 14.62 -5.35 -27.68
CA GLU A 123 13.96 -4.83 -26.48
C GLU A 123 13.59 -5.95 -25.49
N ALA A 124 13.21 -7.12 -25.98
CA ALA A 124 12.91 -8.28 -25.12
C ALA A 124 14.14 -8.83 -24.37
N LYS A 125 15.35 -8.50 -24.79
CA LYS A 125 16.60 -8.92 -24.14
C LYS A 125 17.07 -7.95 -23.06
N VAL A 126 16.43 -6.78 -22.94
CA VAL A 126 16.80 -5.78 -21.93
C VAL A 126 16.45 -6.30 -20.54
N ASN A 127 17.45 -6.33 -19.67
CA ASN A 127 17.27 -6.69 -18.26
C ASN A 127 17.42 -5.46 -17.37
N LEU A 128 16.33 -5.00 -16.78
CA LEU A 128 16.28 -3.84 -15.90
C LEU A 128 15.78 -4.27 -14.51
N PRO A 129 16.61 -4.86 -13.66
CA PRO A 129 16.18 -5.42 -12.37
C PRO A 129 15.62 -4.38 -11.39
N GLY A 130 15.91 -3.10 -11.61
CA GLY A 130 15.36 -1.98 -10.84
C GLY A 130 14.01 -1.47 -11.35
N PHE A 131 13.57 -1.92 -12.53
CA PHE A 131 12.31 -1.50 -13.14
C PHE A 131 11.16 -2.39 -12.65
N ARG A 132 10.12 -1.79 -12.09
CA ARG A 132 8.97 -2.49 -11.52
C ARG A 132 7.69 -1.98 -12.15
N ILE A 133 6.77 -2.88 -12.46
CA ILE A 133 5.48 -2.56 -13.06
C ILE A 133 4.37 -2.97 -12.11
N TYR A 134 3.52 -2.01 -11.75
CA TYR A 134 2.23 -2.29 -11.14
C TYR A 134 1.13 -2.13 -12.19
N ARG A 135 0.30 -3.13 -12.35
CA ARG A 135 -0.87 -3.07 -13.23
C ARG A 135 -2.13 -3.23 -12.38
N SER A 136 -2.99 -2.20 -12.37
CA SER A 136 -4.28 -2.31 -11.72
C SER A 136 -5.17 -3.35 -12.45
N ALA A 137 -5.96 -4.10 -11.70
CA ALA A 137 -7.00 -4.93 -12.30
C ALA A 137 -7.99 -4.02 -13.07
N ARG A 138 -8.48 -4.50 -14.22
CA ARG A 138 -9.59 -3.84 -14.89
C ARG A 138 -10.84 -4.04 -14.04
N GLU A 139 -11.27 -2.99 -13.35
CA GLU A 139 -12.63 -2.95 -12.81
C GLU A 139 -13.56 -2.49 -13.93
N HIS A 140 -14.52 -3.33 -14.31
CA HIS A 140 -15.62 -2.92 -15.16
C HIS A 140 -16.58 -2.10 -14.30
N TRP A 141 -16.59 -0.80 -14.49
CA TRP A 141 -17.63 0.07 -13.94
C TRP A 141 -18.92 -0.19 -14.72
N HIS A 142 -19.90 -0.76 -14.06
CA HIS A 142 -21.28 -0.92 -14.58
C HIS A 142 -22.15 0.23 -14.08
#